data_3f682eb8f043bbe8414f31153eb83b7a
#
_entry.id   3f682eb8f043bbe8414f31153eb83b7a
#
_cell.length_a   1.000
_cell.length_b   1.000
_cell.length_c   1.000
_cell.angle_alpha   90.00
_cell.angle_beta   90.00
_cell.angle_gamma   90.00
#
_symmetry.space_group_name_H-M   'P 1'
#
loop_
_entity.id
_entity.type
_entity.pdbx_description
1 polymer ?
#
loop_
_entity_poly.entity_id
_entity_poly.type
_entity_poly.pdbx_seq_one_letter_code
_entity_poly.pdbx_strand_id
1 'polypeptide(L)'
;VAACQSLPAAEDWLRKQRRQWRERLDREPGYEEIQSFSVCRLASGRPYVDRERERIFVRGLYSLQERLDLTHEYLHLAFRAHPSGQDENYVESLARRLLLE
;
A
#
# COMPACT_ATOMS: atom_id res chain seq x y z
N VAL A 1 4.81 20.26 -4.00
CA VAL A 1 4.04 19.23 -3.33
C VAL A 1 2.85 18.84 -4.19
N ALA A 2 2.74 17.58 -4.54
CA ALA A 2 1.62 17.10 -5.37
C ALA A 2 0.32 17.20 -4.59
N ALA A 3 -0.71 17.75 -5.23
CA ALA A 3 -2.05 17.75 -4.65
C ALA A 3 -2.59 16.33 -4.67
N CYS A 4 -3.33 15.94 -3.64
CA CYS A 4 -3.94 14.63 -3.57
C CYS A 4 -5.36 14.68 -4.17
N GLN A 5 -5.52 13.99 -5.28
CA GLN A 5 -6.85 13.76 -5.84
C GLN A 5 -7.32 12.41 -5.30
N SER A 6 -8.24 12.45 -4.34
CA SER A 6 -8.66 11.28 -3.57
C SER A 6 -9.26 10.17 -4.44
N LEU A 7 -8.97 8.92 -4.05
CA LEU A 7 -9.59 7.71 -4.62
C LEU A 7 -10.31 6.96 -3.48
N PRO A 8 -11.54 7.37 -3.11
CA PRO A 8 -12.24 6.76 -1.98
C PRO A 8 -12.45 5.25 -2.12
N ALA A 9 -12.74 4.78 -3.33
CA ALA A 9 -12.94 3.35 -3.56
C ALA A 9 -11.67 2.54 -3.27
N ALA A 10 -10.50 3.10 -3.60
CA ALA A 10 -9.23 2.44 -3.32
C ALA A 10 -8.94 2.43 -1.82
N GLU A 11 -9.24 3.52 -1.12
CA GLU A 11 -9.09 3.57 0.34
C GLU A 11 -9.99 2.54 1.02
N ASP A 12 -11.24 2.45 0.60
CA ASP A 12 -12.20 1.48 1.17
C ASP A 12 -11.77 0.04 0.89
N TRP A 13 -11.32 -0.22 -0.33
CA TRP A 13 -10.82 -1.54 -0.70
C TRP A 13 -9.64 -1.95 0.19
N LEU A 14 -8.68 -1.04 0.37
CA LEU A 14 -7.48 -1.31 1.15
C LEU A 14 -7.81 -1.54 2.62
N ARG A 15 -8.71 -0.74 3.20
CA ARG A 15 -9.15 -0.94 4.58
C ARG A 15 -9.81 -2.31 4.76
N LYS A 16 -10.60 -2.72 3.79
CA LYS A 16 -11.29 -4.03 3.80
C LYS A 16 -10.28 -5.17 3.72
N GLN A 17 -9.35 -5.08 2.77
CA GLN A 17 -8.32 -6.11 2.61
C GLN A 17 -7.43 -6.17 3.85
N ARG A 18 -7.08 -5.05 4.42
CA ARG A 18 -6.23 -4.96 5.61
C ARG A 18 -6.81 -5.77 6.77
N ARG A 19 -8.12 -5.75 6.94
CA ARG A 19 -8.79 -6.56 7.97
C ARG A 19 -8.62 -8.05 7.71
N GLN A 20 -8.68 -8.46 6.46
CA GLN A 20 -8.49 -9.87 6.07
C GLN A 20 -7.04 -10.32 6.23
N TRP A 21 -6.10 -9.40 6.02
CA TRP A 21 -4.67 -9.71 6.08
C TRP A 21 -4.09 -9.58 7.50
N ARG A 22 -4.85 -9.10 8.45
CA ARG A 22 -4.33 -8.70 9.78
C ARG A 22 -3.52 -9.79 10.45
N GLU A 23 -4.02 -11.02 10.52
CA GLU A 23 -3.28 -12.11 11.16
C GLU A 23 -1.95 -12.38 10.48
N ARG A 24 -1.94 -12.38 9.16
CA ARG A 24 -0.71 -12.63 8.41
C ARG A 24 0.29 -11.49 8.58
N LEU A 25 -0.18 -10.26 8.52
CA LEU A 25 0.69 -9.10 8.64
C LEU A 25 1.23 -8.92 10.06
N ASP A 26 0.44 -9.22 11.07
CA ASP A 26 0.88 -9.12 12.47
C ASP A 26 2.05 -10.06 12.78
N ARG A 27 2.24 -11.11 11.98
CA ARG A 27 3.36 -12.03 12.12
C ARG A 27 4.63 -11.54 11.44
N GLU A 28 4.54 -10.50 10.60
CA GLU A 28 5.69 -9.99 9.87
C GLU A 28 6.45 -8.98 10.72
N PRO A 29 7.77 -9.21 10.98
CA PRO A 29 8.55 -8.27 11.78
C PRO A 29 8.58 -6.89 11.17
N GLY A 30 8.29 -5.88 11.98
CA GLY A 30 8.34 -4.50 11.55
C GLY A 30 7.05 -3.94 10.99
N TYR A 31 6.01 -4.76 10.84
CA TYR A 31 4.73 -4.28 10.36
C TYR A 31 4.07 -3.36 11.39
N GLU A 32 3.67 -2.17 10.97
CA GLU A 32 2.89 -1.24 11.77
C GLU A 32 1.66 -0.82 10.95
N GLU A 33 0.48 -1.22 11.40
CA GLU A 33 -0.75 -0.87 10.69
C GLU A 33 -0.94 0.64 10.68
N ILE A 34 -1.13 1.20 9.50
CA ILE A 34 -1.32 2.64 9.34
C ILE A 34 -2.79 2.95 9.53
N GLN A 35 -3.12 3.65 10.60
CA GLN A 35 -4.51 3.96 10.96
C GLN A 35 -5.14 4.98 10.02
N SER A 36 -4.36 6.00 9.65
CA SER A 36 -4.85 7.08 8.81
C SER A 36 -3.95 7.17 7.58
N PHE A 37 -4.54 7.06 6.40
CA PHE A 37 -3.82 7.21 5.15
C PHE A 37 -4.78 7.71 4.06
N SER A 38 -4.22 8.28 3.01
CA SER A 38 -4.99 8.69 1.85
C SER A 38 -4.48 7.97 0.61
N VAL A 39 -5.37 7.57 -0.28
CA VAL A 39 -4.99 7.06 -1.59
C VAL A 39 -5.31 8.12 -2.61
N CYS A 40 -4.30 8.52 -3.38
CA CYS A 40 -4.38 9.62 -4.33
C CYS A 40 -4.16 9.11 -5.74
N ARG A 41 -4.86 9.71 -6.69
CA ARG A 41 -4.77 9.32 -8.09
C ARG A 41 -3.55 9.92 -8.78
N LEU A 42 -2.84 9.07 -9.52
CA LEU A 42 -1.80 9.49 -10.45
C LEU A 42 -2.36 9.53 -11.86
N ALA A 43 -2.15 10.63 -12.57
CA ALA A 43 -2.50 10.72 -13.99
C ALA A 43 -1.48 9.96 -14.83
N SER A 44 -0.21 9.98 -14.42
CA SER A 44 0.88 9.31 -15.13
C SER A 44 2.02 9.01 -14.15
N GLY A 45 2.99 8.21 -14.60
CA GLY A 45 4.15 7.86 -13.78
C GLY A 45 3.92 6.58 -12.99
N ARG A 46 4.92 6.23 -12.19
CA ARG A 46 4.90 5.02 -11.38
C ARG A 46 4.25 5.28 -10.02
N PRO A 47 3.52 4.31 -9.48
CA PRO A 47 3.02 4.42 -8.11
C PRO A 47 4.15 4.71 -7.13
N TYR A 48 3.82 5.50 -6.12
CA TYR A 48 4.78 5.81 -5.05
C TYR A 48 4.04 6.15 -3.76
N VAL A 49 4.78 6.25 -2.68
CA VAL A 49 4.23 6.59 -1.37
C VAL A 49 4.94 7.82 -0.81
N ASP A 50 4.17 8.73 -0.21
CA ASP A 50 4.69 9.84 0.59
C ASP A 50 4.56 9.42 2.05
N ARG A 51 5.70 9.01 2.64
CA ARG A 51 5.71 8.45 4.00
C ARG A 51 5.38 9.47 5.06
N GLU A 52 5.77 10.72 4.85
CA GLU A 52 5.53 11.77 5.85
C GLU A 52 4.07 12.15 5.94
N ARG A 53 3.40 12.22 4.79
CA ARG A 53 1.98 12.61 4.73
C ARG A 53 1.04 11.43 4.72
N GLU A 54 1.58 10.22 4.74
CA GLU A 54 0.80 8.98 4.70
C GLU A 54 -0.14 8.95 3.51
N ARG A 55 0.39 9.26 2.33
CA ARG A 55 -0.33 9.26 1.07
C ARG A 55 0.24 8.21 0.14
N ILE A 56 -0.66 7.46 -0.49
CA ILE A 56 -0.31 6.44 -1.48
C ILE A 56 -0.80 6.91 -2.83
N PHE A 57 0.09 6.97 -3.82
CA PHE A 57 -0.25 7.45 -5.16
C PHE A 57 -0.27 6.29 -6.13
N VAL A 58 -1.46 6.01 -6.71
CA VAL A 58 -1.66 4.93 -7.68
C VAL A 58 -2.54 5.42 -8.82
N ARG A 59 -2.51 4.68 -9.94
CA ARG A 59 -3.29 5.07 -11.12
C ARG A 59 -4.76 4.72 -11.02
N GLY A 60 -5.09 3.67 -10.29
CA GLY A 60 -6.48 3.24 -10.15
C GLY A 60 -6.59 1.96 -9.35
N LEU A 61 -7.73 1.28 -9.48
CA LEU A 61 -8.03 0.07 -8.71
C LEU A 61 -8.67 -1.02 -9.57
N TYR A 62 -8.74 -0.84 -10.88
CA TYR A 62 -9.57 -1.69 -11.73
C TYR A 62 -8.91 -3.01 -12.15
N SER A 63 -7.59 -3.03 -12.30
CA SER A 63 -6.88 -4.23 -12.72
C SER A 63 -6.18 -4.91 -11.55
N LEU A 64 -5.80 -6.17 -11.75
CA LEU A 64 -5.01 -6.89 -10.76
C LEU A 64 -3.66 -6.18 -10.52
N GLN A 65 -3.05 -5.68 -11.59
CA GLN A 65 -1.78 -4.96 -11.46
C GLN A 65 -1.93 -3.70 -10.61
N GLU A 66 -3.03 -2.97 -10.78
CA GLU A 66 -3.28 -1.76 -9.98
C GLU A 66 -3.50 -2.10 -8.51
N ARG A 67 -4.17 -3.21 -8.22
CA ARG A 67 -4.34 -3.68 -6.84
C ARG A 67 -3.03 -4.14 -6.22
N LEU A 68 -2.17 -4.79 -7.01
CA LEU A 68 -0.82 -5.13 -6.56
C LEU A 68 -0.01 -3.88 -6.28
N ASP A 69 -0.09 -2.87 -7.14
CA ASP A 69 0.61 -1.60 -6.94
C ASP A 69 0.16 -0.93 -5.65
N LEU A 70 -1.13 -0.89 -5.40
CA LEU A 70 -1.67 -0.30 -4.17
C LEU A 70 -1.19 -1.05 -2.93
N THR A 71 -1.23 -2.38 -2.97
CA THR A 71 -0.77 -3.21 -1.87
C THR A 71 0.72 -3.04 -1.63
N HIS A 72 1.51 -3.01 -2.70
CA HIS A 72 2.95 -2.81 -2.66
C HIS A 72 3.30 -1.47 -1.98
N GLU A 73 2.66 -0.38 -2.40
CA GLU A 73 2.93 0.94 -1.83
C GLU A 73 2.45 1.04 -0.38
N TYR A 74 1.32 0.43 -0.05
CA TYR A 74 0.88 0.37 1.34
C TYR A 74 1.92 -0.33 2.22
N LEU A 75 2.51 -1.42 1.75
CA LEU A 75 3.52 -2.14 2.53
C LEU A 75 4.79 -1.30 2.74
N HIS A 76 5.20 -0.52 1.74
CA HIS A 76 6.30 0.43 1.94
C HIS A 76 5.99 1.39 3.09
N LEU A 77 4.75 1.85 3.16
CA LEU A 77 4.32 2.76 4.23
C LEU A 77 4.25 2.04 5.58
N ALA A 78 3.67 0.85 5.62
CA ALA A 78 3.47 0.10 6.86
C ALA A 78 4.78 -0.41 7.46
N PHE A 79 5.81 -0.61 6.64
CA PHE A 79 7.13 -1.03 7.10
C PHE A 79 8.15 0.11 7.11
N ARG A 80 7.68 1.36 7.07
CA ARG A 80 8.56 2.53 6.94
C ARG A 80 9.61 2.63 8.07
N ALA A 81 9.31 2.11 9.25
CA ALA A 81 10.21 2.15 10.40
C ALA A 81 11.14 0.93 10.48
N HIS A 82 11.08 0.02 9.51
CA HIS A 82 11.85 -1.22 9.53
C HIS A 82 12.63 -1.37 8.22
N PRO A 83 13.85 -1.97 8.26
CA PRO A 83 14.64 -2.15 7.03
C PRO A 83 13.92 -2.90 5.92
N SER A 84 13.00 -3.81 6.24
CA SER A 84 12.20 -4.53 5.24
C SER A 84 11.45 -3.60 4.31
N GLY A 85 11.05 -2.42 4.78
CA GLY A 85 10.33 -1.44 3.98
C GLY A 85 11.15 -0.85 2.84
N GLN A 86 12.47 -1.02 2.86
CA GLN A 86 13.37 -0.59 1.80
C GLN A 86 13.75 -1.73 0.86
N ASP A 87 13.34 -2.95 1.18
CA ASP A 87 13.66 -4.14 0.38
C ASP A 87 12.52 -4.39 -0.60
N GLU A 88 12.73 -3.99 -1.85
CA GLU A 88 11.73 -4.14 -2.92
C GLU A 88 11.33 -5.61 -3.12
N ASN A 89 12.28 -6.53 -3.03
CA ASN A 89 11.97 -7.96 -3.21
C ASN A 89 11.07 -8.48 -2.10
N TYR A 90 11.32 -8.07 -0.87
CA TYR A 90 10.50 -8.47 0.27
C TYR A 90 9.08 -7.91 0.12
N VAL A 91 8.97 -6.61 -0.17
CA VAL A 91 7.68 -5.93 -0.29
C VAL A 91 6.87 -6.52 -1.45
N GLU A 92 7.50 -6.73 -2.59
CA GLU A 92 6.81 -7.29 -3.76
C GLU A 92 6.36 -8.73 -3.49
N SER A 93 7.21 -9.54 -2.88
CA SER A 93 6.87 -10.92 -2.53
C SER A 93 5.70 -10.98 -1.57
N LEU A 94 5.71 -10.13 -0.54
CA LEU A 94 4.63 -10.09 0.44
C LEU A 94 3.32 -9.61 -0.20
N ALA A 95 3.37 -8.58 -1.03
CA ALA A 95 2.20 -8.07 -1.73
C ALA A 95 1.54 -9.16 -2.58
N ARG A 96 2.35 -9.93 -3.31
CA ARG A 96 1.84 -11.04 -4.13
C ARG A 96 1.23 -12.13 -3.29
N ARG A 97 1.85 -12.48 -2.18
CA ARG A 97 1.29 -13.51 -1.28
C ARG A 97 -0.04 -13.07 -0.69
N LEU A 98 -0.16 -11.82 -0.28
CA LEU A 98 -1.39 -11.29 0.30
C LEU A 98 -2.54 -11.26 -0.72
N LEU A 99 -2.23 -10.89 -1.95
CA LEU A 99 -3.27 -10.66 -2.96
C LEU A 99 -3.63 -11.92 -3.75
N LEU A 100 -2.67 -12.81 -3.98
CA LEU A 100 -2.83 -13.97 -4.88
C LEU A 100 -2.98 -15.30 -4.15
N GLU A 101 -2.79 -15.30 -2.82
CA GLU A 101 -2.88 -16.54 -2.03
C GLU A 101 -4.01 -16.55 -0.98
#